data_d9afb4834c520a1867b2f023b2c5923a
#
_entry.id   d9afb4834c520a1867b2f023b2c5923a
#
_cell.length_a   1.000
_cell.length_b   1.000
_cell.length_c   1.000
_cell.angle_alpha   90.00
_cell.angle_beta   90.00
_cell.angle_gamma   90.00
#
_symmetry.space_group_name_H-M   'P 1'
#
loop_
_entity.id
_entity.type
_entity.pdbx_description
1 polymer ?
#
loop_
_entity_poly.entity_id
_entity_poly.type
_entity_poly.pdbx_seq_one_letter_code
_entity_poly.pdbx_strand_id
1 'polypeptide(L)'
;ALSDPNHRFVPFFGSSEWSRMDAMHPSVLAEAYNRGYTPYLLGQRGAASLTQYFGIQQIIPQMTKKQAVYVISPQWFVKKGANAAAFQSFFSNDQMVSFLRRQRGTSYDQYAAKRFLELYPESSLSQMMEKVAKGQELSKADRGQLKLRQKVLEKEDNFYSQFAVSSRNYDDKIAKKAVSLPKTFSYETLSNRADQLAAKATDNNPFRVSNNFFNTRLKGNYKALKGSQTK
;
A
#
# COMPACT_ATOMS: atom_id res chain seq x y z
N ALA A 1 7.73 14.38 -2.10
CA ALA A 1 8.61 13.21 -2.35
C ALA A 1 8.59 12.78 -3.81
N LEU A 2 7.47 12.25 -4.34
CA LEU A 2 7.42 11.69 -5.70
C LEU A 2 7.65 12.70 -6.83
N SER A 3 7.48 13.99 -6.60
CA SER A 3 7.71 15.07 -7.57
C SER A 3 9.07 15.75 -7.39
N ASP A 4 9.89 15.31 -6.43
CA ASP A 4 11.21 15.89 -6.19
C ASP A 4 12.16 15.55 -7.36
N PRO A 5 12.72 16.55 -8.05
CA PRO A 5 13.61 16.31 -9.17
C PRO A 5 15.01 15.83 -8.74
N ASN A 6 15.39 16.09 -7.49
CA ASN A 6 16.72 15.79 -6.94
C ASN A 6 16.79 14.41 -6.28
N HIS A 7 15.64 13.81 -5.93
CA HIS A 7 15.57 12.54 -5.25
C HIS A 7 14.64 11.57 -5.98
N ARG A 8 15.16 10.41 -6.31
CA ARG A 8 14.37 9.33 -6.90
C ARG A 8 13.70 8.52 -5.80
N PHE A 9 12.43 8.81 -5.54
CA PHE A 9 11.60 7.97 -4.68
C PHE A 9 10.93 6.86 -5.47
N VAL A 10 10.94 5.64 -4.94
CA VAL A 10 10.23 4.49 -5.48
C VAL A 10 9.15 4.07 -4.48
N PRO A 11 7.85 4.15 -4.81
CA PRO A 11 6.78 3.70 -3.93
C PRO A 11 6.79 2.19 -3.74
N PHE A 12 6.67 1.76 -2.49
CA PHE A 12 6.52 0.37 -2.07
C PHE A 12 5.16 0.23 -1.36
N PHE A 13 4.18 -0.25 -2.09
CA PHE A 13 2.85 -0.52 -1.54
C PHE A 13 2.83 -1.88 -0.85
N GLY A 14 2.20 -1.94 0.31
CA GLY A 14 2.11 -3.16 1.10
C GLY A 14 1.28 -2.95 2.36
N SER A 15 1.60 -3.66 3.42
CA SER A 15 0.92 -3.59 4.71
C SER A 15 1.94 -3.54 5.86
N SER A 16 1.81 -4.43 6.84
CA SER A 16 2.70 -4.46 8.01
C SER A 16 4.11 -4.98 7.75
N GLU A 17 4.39 -5.53 6.59
CA GLU A 17 5.73 -5.97 6.18
C GLU A 17 6.75 -4.84 6.27
N TRP A 18 6.36 -3.61 5.94
CA TRP A 18 7.23 -2.44 6.01
C TRP A 18 7.60 -2.00 7.43
N SER A 19 6.90 -2.48 8.44
CA SER A 19 7.25 -2.20 9.83
C SER A 19 8.28 -3.18 10.40
N ARG A 20 8.61 -4.26 9.66
CA ARG A 20 9.57 -5.28 10.05
C ARG A 20 10.93 -5.00 9.42
N MET A 21 11.78 -4.32 10.16
CA MET A 21 13.13 -3.97 9.72
C MET A 21 14.08 -5.16 9.87
N ASP A 22 14.36 -5.86 8.78
CA ASP A 22 15.39 -6.91 8.69
C ASP A 22 16.44 -6.56 7.62
N ALA A 23 17.40 -7.45 7.40
CA ALA A 23 18.48 -7.23 6.44
C ALA A 23 18.00 -7.18 4.98
N MET A 24 16.83 -7.75 4.65
CA MET A 24 16.25 -7.73 3.31
C MET A 24 15.22 -6.60 3.12
N HIS A 25 15.06 -5.74 4.10
CA HIS A 25 14.15 -4.60 4.00
C HIS A 25 14.59 -3.64 2.88
N PRO A 26 13.68 -3.11 2.04
CA PRO A 26 14.04 -2.25 0.91
C PRO A 26 14.92 -1.07 1.27
N SER A 27 14.65 -0.41 2.42
CA SER A 27 15.46 0.73 2.88
C SER A 27 16.87 0.31 3.29
N VAL A 28 17.03 -0.88 3.88
CA VAL A 28 18.34 -1.44 4.26
C VAL A 28 19.16 -1.77 3.03
N LEU A 29 18.55 -2.39 2.02
CA LEU A 29 19.20 -2.73 0.76
C LEU A 29 19.57 -1.47 -0.05
N ALA A 30 18.70 -0.45 -0.05
CA ALA A 30 18.97 0.80 -0.74
C ALA A 30 20.17 1.53 -0.12
N GLU A 31 20.23 1.59 1.19
CA GLU A 31 21.34 2.19 1.94
C GLU A 31 22.65 1.40 1.78
N ALA A 32 22.62 0.09 2.05
CA ALA A 32 23.82 -0.76 2.01
C ALA A 32 24.54 -0.76 0.66
N TYR A 33 23.79 -0.60 -0.43
CA TYR A 33 24.31 -0.68 -1.78
C TYR A 33 24.20 0.63 -2.57
N ASN A 34 23.92 1.74 -1.92
CA ASN A 34 23.80 3.06 -2.55
C ASN A 34 22.98 3.01 -3.86
N ARG A 35 21.75 2.49 -3.78
CA ARG A 35 20.94 2.12 -4.95
C ARG A 35 20.42 3.28 -5.79
N GLY A 36 20.76 4.50 -5.55
CA GLY A 36 20.32 5.66 -6.32
C GLY A 36 18.79 5.88 -6.30
N TYR A 37 18.10 5.33 -5.29
CA TYR A 37 16.70 5.61 -5.01
C TYR A 37 16.40 5.46 -3.52
N THR A 38 15.39 6.17 -3.06
CA THR A 38 14.86 6.03 -1.70
C THR A 38 13.52 5.30 -1.74
N PRO A 39 13.36 4.17 -1.02
CA PRO A 39 12.06 3.53 -0.89
C PRO A 39 11.07 4.44 -0.18
N TYR A 40 9.91 4.67 -0.80
CA TYR A 40 8.80 5.39 -0.22
C TYR A 40 7.74 4.38 0.24
N LEU A 41 7.77 4.03 1.53
CA LEU A 41 6.99 2.94 2.08
C LEU A 41 5.53 3.38 2.30
N LEU A 42 4.62 2.78 1.55
CA LEU A 42 3.19 3.06 1.58
C LEU A 42 2.43 1.81 2.06
N GLY A 43 2.49 1.57 3.35
CA GLY A 43 1.79 0.45 3.96
C GLY A 43 1.86 0.49 5.47
N GLN A 44 0.74 0.14 6.09
CA GLN A 44 0.56 0.11 7.53
C GLN A 44 -0.14 -1.18 7.93
N ARG A 45 0.03 -1.60 9.18
CA ARG A 45 -0.63 -2.79 9.71
C ARG A 45 -2.16 -2.69 9.54
N GLY A 46 -2.72 -3.61 8.75
CA GLY A 46 -4.15 -3.63 8.45
C GLY A 46 -4.53 -2.97 7.12
N ALA A 47 -3.61 -2.26 6.45
CA ALA A 47 -3.82 -1.87 5.07
C ALA A 47 -3.93 -3.13 4.19
N ALA A 48 -4.96 -3.17 3.35
CA ALA A 48 -5.23 -4.28 2.44
C ALA A 48 -5.34 -3.75 1.00
N SER A 49 -5.59 -4.63 0.04
CA SER A 49 -5.65 -4.29 -1.38
C SER A 49 -6.57 -3.10 -1.71
N LEU A 50 -7.72 -2.99 -1.05
CA LEU A 50 -8.63 -1.87 -1.28
C LEU A 50 -8.03 -0.53 -0.82
N THR A 51 -7.40 -0.49 0.36
CA THR A 51 -6.69 0.71 0.85
C THR A 51 -5.57 1.11 -0.12
N GLN A 52 -4.81 0.12 -0.61
CA GLN A 52 -3.75 0.35 -1.59
C GLN A 52 -4.30 0.87 -2.92
N TYR A 53 -5.43 0.34 -3.37
CA TYR A 53 -6.09 0.82 -4.59
C TYR A 53 -6.40 2.31 -4.54
N PHE A 54 -7.00 2.78 -3.44
CA PHE A 54 -7.28 4.20 -3.25
C PHE A 54 -5.99 5.03 -3.09
N GLY A 55 -4.99 4.52 -2.39
CA GLY A 55 -3.68 5.17 -2.24
C GLY A 55 -2.96 5.33 -3.58
N ILE A 56 -3.03 4.33 -4.46
CA ILE A 56 -2.47 4.40 -5.82
C ILE A 56 -3.18 5.47 -6.63
N GLN A 57 -4.51 5.57 -6.55
CA GLN A 57 -5.28 6.61 -7.27
C GLN A 57 -4.82 8.03 -6.92
N GLN A 58 -4.43 8.25 -5.67
CA GLN A 58 -3.92 9.54 -5.22
C GLN A 58 -2.61 9.92 -5.91
N ILE A 59 -1.69 8.98 -6.09
CA ILE A 59 -0.33 9.25 -6.59
C ILE A 59 -0.11 8.97 -8.07
N ILE A 60 -1.10 8.42 -8.79
CA ILE A 60 -1.00 8.13 -10.24
C ILE A 60 -0.39 9.27 -11.07
N PRO A 61 -0.74 10.56 -10.86
CA PRO A 61 -0.17 11.64 -11.67
C PRO A 61 1.34 11.76 -11.55
N GLN A 62 1.87 11.45 -10.36
CA GLN A 62 3.30 11.51 -10.09
C GLN A 62 4.03 10.24 -10.55
N MET A 63 3.28 9.21 -10.97
CA MET A 63 3.83 7.90 -11.35
C MET A 63 4.09 7.73 -12.85
N THR A 64 3.78 8.74 -13.68
CA THR A 64 4.03 8.66 -15.14
C THR A 64 5.50 8.32 -15.42
N LYS A 65 5.72 7.23 -16.17
CA LYS A 65 7.06 6.69 -16.51
C LYS A 65 7.92 6.33 -15.28
N LYS A 66 7.34 6.10 -14.12
CA LYS A 66 8.03 5.70 -12.89
C LYS A 66 7.70 4.26 -12.51
N GLN A 67 8.51 3.71 -11.64
CA GLN A 67 8.35 2.36 -11.11
C GLN A 67 7.76 2.39 -9.72
N ALA A 68 7.00 1.35 -9.37
CA ALA A 68 6.54 1.08 -8.02
C ALA A 68 6.65 -0.42 -7.74
N VAL A 69 6.77 -0.77 -6.47
CA VAL A 69 6.68 -2.15 -5.99
C VAL A 69 5.33 -2.32 -5.30
N TYR A 70 4.60 -3.36 -5.66
CA TYR A 70 3.33 -3.69 -5.03
C TYR A 70 3.37 -5.09 -4.43
N VAL A 71 3.36 -5.19 -3.11
CA VAL A 71 3.34 -6.45 -2.39
C VAL A 71 1.90 -6.86 -2.13
N ILE A 72 1.54 -8.02 -2.63
CA ILE A 72 0.20 -8.61 -2.46
C ILE A 72 0.33 -9.75 -1.45
N SER A 73 -0.36 -9.62 -0.32
CA SER A 73 -0.35 -10.65 0.72
C SER A 73 -1.58 -11.57 0.63
N PRO A 74 -1.39 -12.90 0.66
CA PRO A 74 -2.51 -13.86 0.66
C PRO A 74 -3.54 -13.61 1.78
N GLN A 75 -3.12 -13.09 2.92
CA GLN A 75 -4.01 -12.77 4.04
C GLN A 75 -5.08 -11.70 3.73
N TRP A 76 -4.94 -10.94 2.65
CA TRP A 76 -5.94 -9.96 2.23
C TRP A 76 -7.16 -10.61 1.56
N PHE A 77 -7.03 -11.85 1.10
CA PHE A 77 -8.07 -12.60 0.36
C PHE A 77 -8.85 -13.56 1.27
N VAL A 78 -9.21 -13.09 2.45
CA VAL A 78 -10.00 -13.88 3.41
C VAL A 78 -11.50 -13.64 3.24
N LYS A 79 -12.34 -14.63 3.63
CA LYS A 79 -13.80 -14.56 3.46
C LYS A 79 -14.42 -13.29 4.07
N LYS A 80 -13.91 -12.82 5.20
CA LYS A 80 -14.37 -11.59 5.84
C LYS A 80 -14.00 -10.32 5.08
N GLY A 81 -13.09 -10.42 4.11
CA GLY A 81 -12.59 -9.26 3.37
C GLY A 81 -11.81 -8.28 4.26
N ALA A 82 -11.80 -7.00 3.86
CA ALA A 82 -11.14 -5.94 4.60
C ALA A 82 -11.85 -5.68 5.94
N ASN A 83 -11.06 -5.38 6.98
CA ASN A 83 -11.58 -4.94 8.26
C ASN A 83 -11.99 -3.47 8.17
N ALA A 84 -13.23 -3.12 8.53
CA ALA A 84 -13.76 -1.76 8.43
C ALA A 84 -12.96 -0.75 9.26
N ALA A 85 -12.65 -1.06 10.52
CA ALA A 85 -11.89 -0.16 11.38
C ALA A 85 -10.46 0.09 10.85
N ALA A 86 -9.79 -0.95 10.35
CA ALA A 86 -8.47 -0.81 9.74
C ALA A 86 -8.56 0.00 8.43
N PHE A 87 -9.57 -0.23 7.60
CA PHE A 87 -9.79 0.54 6.37
C PHE A 87 -9.99 2.02 6.68
N GLN A 88 -10.89 2.36 7.61
CA GLN A 88 -11.17 3.74 8.01
C GLN A 88 -9.95 4.44 8.61
N SER A 89 -9.09 3.71 9.35
CA SER A 89 -7.87 4.27 9.96
C SER A 89 -6.79 4.66 8.94
N PHE A 90 -6.78 4.03 7.77
CA PHE A 90 -5.75 4.25 6.75
C PHE A 90 -6.27 4.88 5.46
N PHE A 91 -7.55 5.12 5.41
CA PHE A 91 -8.20 5.80 4.29
C PHE A 91 -8.32 7.29 4.58
N SER A 92 -7.94 8.13 3.63
CA SER A 92 -7.99 9.59 3.77
C SER A 92 -9.04 10.23 2.85
N ASN A 93 -9.49 11.43 3.22
CA ASN A 93 -10.36 12.24 2.38
C ASN A 93 -9.72 12.58 1.03
N ASP A 94 -8.38 12.76 0.99
CA ASP A 94 -7.68 13.03 -0.25
C ASP A 94 -7.68 11.83 -1.20
N GLN A 95 -7.51 10.62 -0.68
CA GLN A 95 -7.65 9.39 -1.47
C GLN A 95 -9.05 9.26 -2.05
N MET A 96 -10.10 9.59 -1.29
CA MET A 96 -11.48 9.57 -1.75
C MET A 96 -11.75 10.61 -2.85
N VAL A 97 -11.34 11.86 -2.64
CA VAL A 97 -11.47 12.92 -3.64
C VAL A 97 -10.70 12.58 -4.90
N SER A 98 -9.47 12.07 -4.76
CA SER A 98 -8.63 11.65 -5.88
C SER A 98 -9.27 10.53 -6.69
N PHE A 99 -9.83 9.51 -6.03
CA PHE A 99 -10.57 8.43 -6.69
C PHE A 99 -11.80 8.96 -7.45
N LEU A 100 -12.69 9.71 -6.77
CA LEU A 100 -13.91 10.23 -7.38
C LEU A 100 -13.64 11.13 -8.59
N ARG A 101 -12.54 11.85 -8.61
CA ARG A 101 -12.15 12.69 -9.74
C ARG A 101 -11.52 11.93 -10.90
N ARG A 102 -10.94 10.76 -10.65
CA ARG A 102 -10.19 9.99 -11.66
C ARG A 102 -10.91 8.77 -12.19
N GLN A 103 -11.90 8.28 -11.45
CA GLN A 103 -12.66 7.10 -11.85
C GLN A 103 -13.24 7.29 -13.28
N ARG A 104 -13.32 6.21 -14.02
CA ARG A 104 -13.77 6.16 -15.40
C ARG A 104 -15.05 5.36 -15.58
N GLY A 105 -15.74 5.02 -14.50
CA GLY A 105 -16.94 4.18 -14.50
C GLY A 105 -16.70 2.72 -14.86
N THR A 106 -15.45 2.24 -14.77
CA THR A 106 -15.13 0.84 -15.03
C THR A 106 -15.75 -0.08 -13.98
N SER A 107 -15.87 -1.38 -14.30
CA SER A 107 -16.33 -2.36 -13.31
C SER A 107 -15.46 -2.42 -12.05
N TYR A 108 -14.17 -2.13 -12.16
CA TYR A 108 -13.26 -2.03 -11.02
C TYR A 108 -13.57 -0.80 -10.15
N ASP A 109 -13.85 0.35 -10.76
CA ASP A 109 -14.25 1.57 -10.04
C ASP A 109 -15.57 1.35 -9.31
N GLN A 110 -16.56 0.75 -9.97
CA GLN A 110 -17.85 0.43 -9.38
C GLN A 110 -17.71 -0.54 -8.21
N TYR A 111 -16.90 -1.58 -8.37
CA TYR A 111 -16.59 -2.52 -7.30
C TYR A 111 -15.90 -1.85 -6.12
N ALA A 112 -14.89 -1.01 -6.38
CA ALA A 112 -14.17 -0.30 -5.33
C ALA A 112 -15.09 0.66 -4.56
N ALA A 113 -15.95 1.40 -5.27
CA ALA A 113 -16.94 2.29 -4.66
C ALA A 113 -17.97 1.51 -3.81
N LYS A 114 -18.46 0.36 -4.30
CA LYS A 114 -19.36 -0.51 -3.54
C LYS A 114 -18.69 -1.02 -2.26
N ARG A 115 -17.45 -1.52 -2.35
CA ARG A 115 -16.71 -1.99 -1.19
C ARG A 115 -16.39 -0.87 -0.20
N PHE A 116 -16.12 0.34 -0.69
CA PHE A 116 -15.98 1.52 0.16
C PHE A 116 -17.25 1.77 1.01
N LEU A 117 -18.41 1.78 0.38
CA LEU A 117 -19.70 2.02 1.08
C LEU A 117 -20.02 0.95 2.13
N GLU A 118 -19.61 -0.30 1.90
CA GLU A 118 -19.76 -1.37 2.89
C GLU A 118 -18.85 -1.18 4.12
N LEU A 119 -17.69 -0.55 3.95
CA LEU A 119 -16.67 -0.37 4.99
C LEU A 119 -16.74 1.01 5.66
N TYR A 120 -17.27 2.02 4.97
CA TYR A 120 -17.35 3.41 5.44
C TYR A 120 -18.60 4.13 4.91
N PRO A 121 -19.80 3.69 5.30
CA PRO A 121 -21.06 4.25 4.80
C PRO A 121 -21.29 5.72 5.21
N GLU A 122 -20.75 6.13 6.36
CA GLU A 122 -20.97 7.46 6.94
C GLU A 122 -20.02 8.54 6.42
N SER A 123 -19.29 8.26 5.34
CA SER A 123 -18.39 9.24 4.73
C SER A 123 -19.16 10.43 4.14
N SER A 124 -18.58 11.62 4.26
CA SER A 124 -19.15 12.87 3.70
C SER A 124 -19.32 12.89 2.18
N LEU A 125 -18.76 11.92 1.46
CA LEU A 125 -18.89 11.76 0.00
C LEU A 125 -19.58 10.44 -0.40
N SER A 126 -20.27 9.78 0.54
CA SER A 126 -20.95 8.50 0.28
C SER A 126 -21.98 8.60 -0.86
N GLN A 127 -22.70 9.70 -1.01
CA GLN A 127 -23.64 9.89 -2.11
C GLN A 127 -22.94 9.88 -3.49
N MET A 128 -21.75 10.45 -3.59
CA MET A 128 -20.97 10.38 -4.84
C MET A 128 -20.42 8.99 -5.07
N MET A 129 -19.99 8.30 -4.03
CA MET A 129 -19.57 6.89 -4.11
C MET A 129 -20.73 5.98 -4.54
N GLU A 130 -21.96 6.23 -4.09
CA GLU A 130 -23.15 5.50 -4.53
C GLU A 130 -23.40 5.65 -6.04
N LYS A 131 -23.27 6.87 -6.58
CA LYS A 131 -23.39 7.10 -8.03
C LYS A 131 -22.37 6.25 -8.78
N VAL A 132 -21.09 6.30 -8.36
CA VAL A 132 -20.04 5.50 -8.99
C VAL A 132 -20.30 4.00 -8.86
N ALA A 133 -20.73 3.52 -7.69
CA ALA A 133 -21.06 2.11 -7.46
C ALA A 133 -22.19 1.60 -8.37
N LYS A 134 -23.12 2.49 -8.75
CA LYS A 134 -24.23 2.22 -9.67
C LYS A 134 -23.89 2.45 -11.15
N GLY A 135 -22.63 2.80 -11.45
CA GLY A 135 -22.21 3.13 -12.82
C GLY A 135 -22.77 4.46 -13.34
N GLN A 136 -23.23 5.32 -12.45
CA GLN A 136 -23.77 6.64 -12.81
C GLN A 136 -22.64 7.68 -12.91
N GLU A 137 -22.78 8.61 -13.83
CA GLU A 137 -21.85 9.74 -13.94
C GLU A 137 -22.05 10.75 -12.81
N LEU A 138 -20.95 11.35 -12.38
CA LEU A 138 -20.97 12.49 -11.48
C LEU A 138 -21.44 13.74 -12.21
N SER A 139 -22.38 14.48 -11.62
CA SER A 139 -22.92 15.72 -12.15
C SER A 139 -21.85 16.85 -12.21
N LYS A 140 -22.14 17.91 -12.91
CA LYS A 140 -21.30 19.12 -12.92
C LYS A 140 -21.14 19.70 -11.50
N ALA A 141 -22.19 19.67 -10.69
CA ALA A 141 -22.15 20.10 -9.30
C ALA A 141 -21.22 19.21 -8.44
N ASP A 142 -21.34 17.89 -8.55
CA ASP A 142 -20.44 16.94 -7.88
C ASP A 142 -18.95 17.22 -8.22
N ARG A 143 -18.67 17.38 -9.50
CA ARG A 143 -17.30 17.68 -9.99
C ARG A 143 -16.80 19.04 -9.48
N GLY A 144 -17.66 20.04 -9.40
CA GLY A 144 -17.35 21.34 -8.81
C GLY A 144 -17.00 21.24 -7.32
N GLN A 145 -17.80 20.52 -6.57
CA GLN A 145 -17.56 20.27 -5.15
C GLN A 145 -16.23 19.49 -4.91
N LEU A 146 -15.95 18.47 -5.72
CA LEU A 146 -14.68 17.74 -5.63
C LEU A 146 -13.46 18.62 -5.92
N LYS A 147 -13.57 19.52 -6.91
CA LYS A 147 -12.49 20.48 -7.24
C LYS A 147 -12.22 21.43 -6.07
N LEU A 148 -13.28 21.91 -5.40
CA LEU A 148 -13.12 22.77 -4.23
C LEU A 148 -12.47 22.01 -3.06
N ARG A 149 -12.97 20.82 -2.75
CA ARG A 149 -12.40 19.97 -1.69
C ARG A 149 -10.92 19.66 -1.92
N GLN A 150 -10.54 19.35 -3.16
CA GLN A 150 -9.14 19.11 -3.48
C GLN A 150 -8.25 20.32 -3.16
N LYS A 151 -8.69 21.53 -3.54
CA LYS A 151 -7.91 22.74 -3.23
C LYS A 151 -7.71 22.97 -1.74
N VAL A 152 -8.69 22.58 -0.91
CA VAL A 152 -8.57 22.66 0.56
C VAL A 152 -7.54 21.65 1.04
N LEU A 153 -7.66 20.39 0.62
CA LEU A 153 -6.74 19.31 1.00
C LEU A 153 -5.28 19.59 0.56
N GLU A 154 -5.09 20.12 -0.66
CA GLU A 154 -3.76 20.55 -1.14
C GLU A 154 -3.14 21.65 -0.26
N LYS A 155 -3.94 22.57 0.28
CA LYS A 155 -3.44 23.57 1.22
C LYS A 155 -3.08 22.97 2.58
N GLU A 156 -3.89 22.04 3.07
CA GLU A 156 -3.60 21.31 4.30
C GLU A 156 -2.31 20.50 4.16
N ASP A 157 -2.14 19.74 3.09
CA ASP A 157 -0.94 18.96 2.81
C ASP A 157 0.31 19.86 2.71
N ASN A 158 0.21 20.99 2.02
CA ASN A 158 1.31 21.95 1.93
C ASN A 158 1.66 22.54 3.29
N PHE A 159 0.68 22.81 4.13
CA PHE A 159 0.91 23.28 5.50
C PHE A 159 1.63 22.22 6.33
N TYR A 160 1.11 21.00 6.39
CA TYR A 160 1.71 19.92 7.19
C TYR A 160 3.07 19.47 6.65
N SER A 161 3.32 19.56 5.35
CA SER A 161 4.63 19.21 4.77
C SER A 161 5.79 20.12 5.22
N GLN A 162 5.48 21.25 5.82
CA GLN A 162 6.49 22.17 6.37
C GLN A 162 7.03 21.70 7.74
N PHE A 163 6.34 20.78 8.40
CA PHE A 163 6.80 20.23 9.67
C PHE A 163 7.74 19.05 9.46
N ALA A 164 8.98 19.20 9.93
CA ALA A 164 9.96 18.11 9.87
C ALA A 164 9.55 16.96 10.82
N VAL A 165 9.51 15.75 10.29
CA VAL A 165 9.35 14.53 11.08
C VAL A 165 10.74 13.97 11.38
N SER A 166 11.05 13.74 12.65
CA SER A 166 12.32 13.13 13.04
C SER A 166 12.37 11.67 12.61
N SER A 167 13.28 11.34 11.70
CA SER A 167 13.54 9.97 11.21
C SER A 167 14.71 9.28 11.92
N ARG A 168 15.41 9.96 12.84
CA ARG A 168 16.67 9.52 13.43
C ARG A 168 16.68 8.07 13.91
N ASN A 169 15.65 7.63 14.65
CA ASN A 169 15.55 6.25 15.12
C ASN A 169 15.37 5.24 14.00
N TYR A 170 14.77 5.65 12.89
CA TYR A 170 14.58 4.82 11.71
C TYR A 170 15.90 4.68 10.96
N ASP A 171 16.60 5.77 10.76
CA ASP A 171 17.88 5.82 10.05
C ASP A 171 18.96 5.02 10.79
N ASP A 172 19.03 5.11 12.13
CA ASP A 172 19.91 4.30 12.96
C ASP A 172 19.64 2.78 12.82
N LYS A 173 18.37 2.39 12.72
CA LYS A 173 18.01 0.97 12.50
C LYS A 173 18.43 0.49 11.11
N ILE A 174 18.25 1.31 10.08
CA ILE A 174 18.70 1.02 8.72
C ILE A 174 20.21 0.81 8.71
N ALA A 175 20.97 1.77 9.22
CA ALA A 175 22.43 1.72 9.24
C ALA A 175 22.96 0.45 9.95
N LYS A 176 22.43 0.13 11.13
CA LYS A 176 22.78 -1.09 11.88
C LYS A 176 22.54 -2.38 11.10
N LYS A 177 21.46 -2.45 10.32
CA LYS A 177 21.13 -3.62 9.51
C LYS A 177 21.95 -3.67 8.23
N ALA A 178 22.24 -2.52 7.61
CA ALA A 178 23.08 -2.42 6.42
C ALA A 178 24.48 -2.98 6.63
N VAL A 179 25.11 -2.71 7.79
CA VAL A 179 26.41 -3.26 8.15
C VAL A 179 26.45 -4.80 8.20
N SER A 180 25.31 -5.44 8.43
CA SER A 180 25.21 -6.92 8.47
C SER A 180 25.20 -7.58 7.07
N LEU A 181 25.14 -6.80 6.00
CA LEU A 181 25.08 -7.28 4.62
C LEU A 181 26.49 -7.44 4.02
N PRO A 182 26.68 -8.30 2.99
CA PRO A 182 27.90 -8.35 2.21
C PRO A 182 28.26 -6.97 1.64
N LYS A 183 29.54 -6.60 1.64
CA LYS A 183 29.99 -5.29 1.12
C LYS A 183 29.73 -5.12 -0.38
N THR A 184 29.84 -6.20 -1.14
CA THR A 184 29.61 -6.18 -2.58
C THR A 184 28.23 -6.69 -2.91
N PHE A 185 27.50 -5.96 -3.75
CA PHE A 185 26.20 -6.39 -4.24
C PHE A 185 26.34 -7.64 -5.12
N SER A 186 25.63 -8.70 -4.75
CA SER A 186 25.45 -9.90 -5.56
C SER A 186 24.01 -10.37 -5.39
N TYR A 187 23.29 -10.43 -6.50
CA TYR A 187 21.91 -10.93 -6.49
C TYR A 187 21.83 -12.36 -5.96
N GLU A 188 22.73 -13.23 -6.44
CA GLU A 188 22.78 -14.63 -5.99
C GLU A 188 23.02 -14.77 -4.48
N THR A 189 24.01 -14.03 -3.96
CA THR A 189 24.32 -14.05 -2.52
C THR A 189 23.13 -13.57 -1.68
N LEU A 190 22.46 -12.51 -2.13
CA LEU A 190 21.29 -11.96 -1.43
C LEU A 190 20.08 -12.88 -1.54
N SER A 191 19.85 -13.50 -2.70
CA SER A 191 18.78 -14.47 -2.92
C SER A 191 18.96 -15.68 -2.00
N ASN A 192 20.15 -16.26 -1.98
CA ASN A 192 20.47 -17.39 -1.11
C ASN A 192 20.29 -17.03 0.38
N ARG A 193 20.67 -15.81 0.77
CA ARG A 193 20.45 -15.35 2.16
C ARG A 193 18.96 -15.14 2.46
N ALA A 194 18.20 -14.61 1.54
CA ALA A 194 16.75 -14.46 1.69
C ALA A 194 16.06 -15.83 1.83
N ASP A 195 16.46 -16.82 1.02
CA ASP A 195 15.96 -18.18 1.09
C ASP A 195 16.28 -18.85 2.43
N GLN A 196 17.50 -18.67 2.94
CA GLN A 196 17.89 -19.18 4.27
C GLN A 196 17.07 -18.53 5.40
N LEU A 197 16.79 -17.23 5.32
CA LEU A 197 15.95 -16.54 6.30
C LEU A 197 14.49 -16.98 6.19
N ALA A 198 14.00 -17.13 4.98
CA ALA A 198 12.65 -17.62 4.72
C ALA A 198 12.47 -19.05 5.24
N ALA A 199 13.43 -19.94 5.00
CA ALA A 199 13.40 -21.32 5.48
C ALA A 199 13.32 -21.42 7.02
N LYS A 200 13.91 -20.46 7.74
CA LYS A 200 13.81 -20.39 9.22
C LYS A 200 12.46 -19.85 9.71
N ALA A 201 11.76 -19.06 8.89
CA ALA A 201 10.53 -18.38 9.24
C ALA A 201 9.26 -19.07 8.69
N THR A 202 9.44 -20.07 7.81
CA THR A 202 8.36 -20.73 7.09
C THR A 202 8.36 -22.24 7.36
N ASP A 203 7.18 -22.83 7.24
CA ASP A 203 6.98 -24.27 7.37
C ASP A 203 6.48 -24.86 6.03
N ASN A 204 6.50 -26.19 5.92
CA ASN A 204 6.06 -26.90 4.75
C ASN A 204 4.52 -26.96 4.67
N ASN A 205 3.90 -25.84 4.31
CA ASN A 205 2.48 -25.73 4.03
C ASN A 205 2.27 -25.05 2.65
N PRO A 206 1.04 -25.09 2.10
CA PRO A 206 0.79 -24.60 0.74
C PRO A 206 1.18 -23.14 0.46
N PHE A 207 1.27 -22.32 1.48
CA PHE A 207 1.62 -20.91 1.36
C PHE A 207 3.05 -20.58 1.79
N ARG A 208 3.82 -21.60 2.23
CA ARG A 208 5.19 -21.37 2.70
C ARG A 208 5.27 -20.26 3.76
N VAL A 209 4.38 -20.29 4.73
CA VAL A 209 4.35 -19.40 5.89
C VAL A 209 4.52 -20.22 7.18
N SER A 210 4.68 -19.58 8.35
CA SER A 210 4.71 -20.33 9.62
C SER A 210 3.40 -21.09 9.83
N ASN A 211 3.47 -22.30 10.38
CA ASN A 211 2.28 -23.11 10.66
C ASN A 211 1.31 -22.42 11.62
N ASN A 212 1.84 -21.64 12.57
CA ASN A 212 0.98 -20.83 13.43
C ASN A 212 0.14 -19.84 12.60
N PHE A 213 0.78 -19.09 11.70
CA PHE A 213 0.07 -18.16 10.83
C PHE A 213 -0.90 -18.87 9.88
N PHE A 214 -0.47 -19.98 9.28
CA PHE A 214 -1.33 -20.79 8.43
C PHE A 214 -2.59 -21.27 9.17
N ASN A 215 -2.43 -21.89 10.35
CA ASN A 215 -3.54 -22.45 11.09
C ASN A 215 -4.50 -21.40 11.64
N THR A 216 -3.99 -20.26 12.09
CA THR A 216 -4.81 -19.21 12.73
C THR A 216 -5.43 -18.24 11.73
N ARG A 217 -4.83 -18.03 10.56
CA ARG A 217 -5.22 -16.99 9.62
C ARG A 217 -5.66 -17.49 8.24
N LEU A 218 -5.02 -18.53 7.71
CA LEU A 218 -5.22 -18.93 6.32
C LEU A 218 -6.02 -20.22 6.16
N LYS A 219 -5.88 -21.19 7.05
CA LYS A 219 -6.47 -22.54 6.92
C LYS A 219 -7.97 -22.51 6.64
N GLY A 220 -8.73 -21.71 7.37
CA GLY A 220 -10.18 -21.59 7.20
C GLY A 220 -10.61 -20.97 5.86
N ASN A 221 -9.69 -20.33 5.15
CA ASN A 221 -9.95 -19.66 3.87
C ASN A 221 -9.21 -20.33 2.69
N TYR A 222 -8.55 -21.46 2.94
CA TYR A 222 -7.65 -22.09 1.99
C TYR A 222 -8.31 -22.39 0.63
N LYS A 223 -9.53 -22.89 0.63
CA LYS A 223 -10.26 -23.21 -0.62
C LYS A 223 -10.50 -21.96 -1.48
N ALA A 224 -10.88 -20.85 -0.85
CA ALA A 224 -11.10 -19.59 -1.55
C ALA A 224 -9.79 -19.02 -2.11
N LEU A 225 -8.71 -19.09 -1.33
CA LEU A 225 -7.37 -18.63 -1.72
C LEU A 225 -6.79 -19.50 -2.84
N LYS A 226 -6.97 -20.81 -2.79
CA LYS A 226 -6.53 -21.74 -3.84
C LYS A 226 -7.28 -21.48 -5.16
N GLY A 227 -8.58 -21.20 -5.09
CA GLY A 227 -9.38 -20.85 -6.28
C GLY A 227 -9.01 -19.52 -6.91
N SER A 228 -8.46 -18.56 -6.16
CA SER A 228 -7.98 -17.28 -6.69
C SER A 228 -6.61 -17.37 -7.37
N GLN A 229 -5.82 -18.38 -7.06
CA GLN A 229 -4.50 -18.61 -7.69
C GLN A 229 -4.59 -19.24 -9.08
N THR A 230 -5.75 -19.77 -9.44
CA THR A 230 -5.98 -20.45 -10.73
C THR A 230 -6.76 -19.59 -11.74
N LYS A 231 -7.02 -18.34 -11.42
CA LYS A 231 -7.61 -17.33 -12.30
C LYS A 231 -6.64 -16.19 -12.54
#